data_dfb064e13044eb6a15252f486b23e299
#
_entry.id   dfb064e13044eb6a15252f486b23e299
#
_cell.length_a   1.000
_cell.length_b   1.000
_cell.length_c   1.000
_cell.angle_alpha   90.00
_cell.angle_beta   90.00
_cell.angle_gamma   90.00
#
_symmetry.space_group_name_H-M   'P 1'
#
loop_
_entity.id
_entity.type
_entity.pdbx_description
1 polymer ?
#
loop_
_entity_poly.entity_id
_entity_poly.type
_entity_poly.pdbx_seq_one_letter_code
_entity_poly.pdbx_strand_id
1 'polypeptide(L)'
;MRICVVYDCLYPYTVGGGERWYRNLAERLAGAGHEVTYLTLRQWERGAPPRIPGVRVIAVGPRMALYANGRRRIAPPLRFGAGVLWHLLRRGRRYDVVHCSAFPYFSLLAAALARPRGRFALVVDWLEVWSPEYWRGYLGRAGWIGRRIGERILRRSRYARQDGDGSRPLRR
;
A
#
# COMPACT_ATOMS: atom_id res chain seq x y z
N MET A 1 -5.65 -18.22 -0.59
CA MET A 1 -4.61 -17.51 0.19
C MET A 1 -5.26 -16.34 0.94
N ARG A 2 -4.64 -15.91 2.03
CA ARG A 2 -5.06 -14.72 2.80
C ARG A 2 -4.21 -13.53 2.36
N ILE A 3 -4.82 -12.60 1.67
CA ILE A 3 -4.13 -11.48 1.01
C ILE A 3 -4.51 -10.17 1.70
N CYS A 4 -3.52 -9.37 2.05
CA CYS A 4 -3.71 -8.03 2.59
C CYS A 4 -3.33 -7.00 1.54
N VAL A 5 -4.29 -6.24 1.03
CA VAL A 5 -4.07 -5.12 0.10
C VAL A 5 -3.93 -3.85 0.94
N VAL A 6 -2.86 -3.09 0.71
CA VAL A 6 -2.52 -1.89 1.50
C VAL A 6 -2.45 -0.68 0.60
N TYR A 7 -3.46 0.20 0.69
CA TYR A 7 -3.52 1.46 -0.04
C TYR A 7 -4.30 2.51 0.76
N ASP A 8 -3.78 3.72 0.88
CA ASP A 8 -4.32 4.75 1.79
C ASP A 8 -5.67 5.33 1.38
N CYS A 9 -6.04 5.16 0.12
CA CYS A 9 -7.29 5.63 -0.47
C CYS A 9 -8.22 4.48 -0.86
N LEU A 10 -9.52 4.76 -0.97
CA LEU A 10 -10.51 3.80 -1.38
C LEU A 10 -11.52 4.43 -2.35
N TYR A 11 -11.65 3.87 -3.55
CA TYR A 11 -12.72 4.22 -4.48
C TYR A 11 -14.09 3.77 -3.92
N PRO A 12 -15.18 4.56 -4.02
CA PRO A 12 -15.34 5.84 -4.73
C PRO A 12 -15.09 7.08 -3.87
N TYR A 13 -14.63 6.97 -2.63
CA TYR A 13 -14.42 8.12 -1.73
C TYR A 13 -13.29 9.05 -2.21
N THR A 14 -12.30 8.48 -2.85
CA THR A 14 -11.27 9.21 -3.58
C THR A 14 -11.25 8.67 -5.00
N VAL A 15 -11.21 9.56 -6.00
CA VAL A 15 -11.31 9.19 -7.41
C VAL A 15 -9.98 9.47 -8.11
N GLY A 16 -9.33 8.40 -8.52
CA GLY A 16 -8.07 8.42 -9.26
C GLY A 16 -7.79 7.06 -9.88
N GLY A 17 -6.69 6.93 -10.60
CA GLY A 17 -6.28 5.68 -11.24
C GLY A 17 -5.90 4.61 -10.23
N GLY A 18 -5.10 4.97 -9.21
CA GLY A 18 -4.63 4.07 -8.16
C GLY A 18 -5.77 3.49 -7.33
N GLU A 19 -6.74 4.33 -6.91
CA GLU A 19 -7.89 3.91 -6.10
C GLU A 19 -8.76 2.88 -6.84
N ARG A 20 -9.00 3.11 -8.12
CA ARG A 20 -9.75 2.17 -8.98
C ARG A 20 -8.97 0.88 -9.18
N TRP A 21 -7.66 0.98 -9.41
CA TRP A 21 -6.77 -0.17 -9.59
C TRP A 21 -6.80 -1.09 -8.35
N TYR A 22 -6.51 -0.54 -7.16
CA TYR A 22 -6.45 -1.33 -5.93
C TYR A 22 -7.81 -1.91 -5.51
N ARG A 23 -8.90 -1.19 -5.75
CA ARG A 23 -10.24 -1.73 -5.52
C ARG A 23 -10.53 -2.89 -6.48
N ASN A 24 -10.31 -2.71 -7.78
CA ASN A 24 -10.53 -3.77 -8.77
C ASN A 24 -9.65 -4.99 -8.51
N LEU A 25 -8.39 -4.78 -8.12
CA LEU A 25 -7.49 -5.86 -7.73
C LEU A 25 -8.06 -6.65 -6.55
N ALA A 26 -8.51 -5.97 -5.50
CA ALA A 26 -9.09 -6.63 -4.32
C ALA A 26 -10.34 -7.43 -4.66
N GLU A 27 -11.25 -6.87 -5.48
CA GLU A 27 -12.47 -7.55 -5.94
C GLU A 27 -12.15 -8.79 -6.82
N ARG A 28 -11.18 -8.68 -7.72
CA ARG A 28 -10.73 -9.81 -8.56
C ARG A 28 -10.08 -10.93 -7.74
N LEU A 29 -9.24 -10.58 -6.76
CA LEU A 29 -8.64 -11.57 -5.87
C LEU A 29 -9.72 -12.28 -5.02
N ALA A 30 -10.71 -11.53 -4.52
CA ALA A 30 -11.83 -12.11 -3.80
C ALA A 30 -12.68 -13.03 -4.71
N GLY A 31 -12.98 -12.60 -5.93
CA GLY A 31 -13.67 -13.40 -6.94
C GLY A 31 -12.92 -14.68 -7.34
N ALA A 32 -11.58 -14.67 -7.24
CA ALA A 32 -10.73 -15.86 -7.44
C ALA A 32 -10.67 -16.77 -6.19
N GLY A 33 -11.48 -16.54 -5.17
CA GLY A 33 -11.59 -17.40 -3.99
C GLY A 33 -10.53 -17.12 -2.92
N HIS A 34 -9.87 -15.95 -2.93
CA HIS A 34 -8.93 -15.57 -1.88
C HIS A 34 -9.65 -14.82 -0.76
N GLU A 35 -9.16 -14.99 0.48
CA GLU A 35 -9.58 -14.17 1.62
C GLU A 35 -8.85 -12.82 1.56
N VAL A 36 -9.56 -11.74 1.22
CA VAL A 36 -8.96 -10.44 0.98
C VAL A 36 -9.31 -9.45 2.10
N THR A 37 -8.26 -8.84 2.67
CA THR A 37 -8.36 -7.71 3.59
C THR A 37 -7.78 -6.46 2.93
N TYR A 38 -8.53 -5.35 2.92
CA TYR A 38 -8.09 -4.06 2.39
C TYR A 38 -7.82 -3.09 3.54
N LEU A 39 -6.57 -2.67 3.72
CA LEU A 39 -6.18 -1.65 4.70
C LEU A 39 -6.16 -0.27 4.05
N THR A 40 -6.88 0.69 4.66
CA THR A 40 -6.96 2.06 4.15
C THR A 40 -7.04 3.07 5.28
N LEU A 41 -6.92 4.38 4.99
CA LEU A 41 -7.40 5.43 5.88
C LEU A 41 -8.92 5.47 5.85
N ARG A 42 -9.54 5.86 6.96
CA ARG A 42 -10.99 6.07 6.95
C ARG A 42 -11.33 7.25 6.03
N GLN A 43 -12.19 7.02 5.05
CA GLN A 43 -12.66 8.04 4.11
C GLN A 43 -14.17 8.25 4.18
N TRP A 44 -14.87 7.31 4.79
CA TRP A 44 -16.31 7.39 5.08
C TRP A 44 -16.59 8.13 6.39
N GLU A 45 -17.81 8.58 6.56
CA GLU A 45 -18.28 9.20 7.80
C GLU A 45 -18.35 8.20 8.95
N ARG A 46 -18.93 8.58 10.08
CA ARG A 46 -19.09 7.67 11.21
C ARG A 46 -20.02 6.51 10.81
N GLY A 47 -19.67 5.30 11.22
CA GLY A 47 -20.44 4.10 10.91
C GLY A 47 -19.56 2.94 10.42
N ALA A 48 -20.20 1.94 9.82
CA ALA A 48 -19.56 0.75 9.31
C ALA A 48 -18.70 1.07 8.07
N PRO A 49 -17.61 0.30 7.84
CA PRO A 49 -16.84 0.42 6.62
C PRO A 49 -17.70 0.06 5.40
N PRO A 50 -17.33 0.58 4.21
CA PRO A 50 -18.07 0.26 2.99
C PRO A 50 -18.02 -1.24 2.71
N ARG A 51 -19.12 -1.76 2.20
CA ARG A 51 -19.21 -3.16 1.77
C ARG A 51 -18.62 -3.28 0.36
N ILE A 52 -17.56 -4.08 0.24
CA ILE A 52 -17.01 -4.52 -1.05
C ILE A 52 -17.20 -6.04 -1.09
N PRO A 53 -17.84 -6.61 -2.13
CA PRO A 53 -18.10 -8.04 -2.20
C PRO A 53 -16.83 -8.87 -2.00
N GLY A 54 -16.84 -9.80 -1.03
CA GLY A 54 -15.72 -10.68 -0.72
C GLY A 54 -14.48 -10.02 -0.09
N VAL A 55 -14.49 -8.69 0.16
CA VAL A 55 -13.35 -7.95 0.69
C VAL A 55 -13.66 -7.37 2.07
N ARG A 56 -12.80 -7.68 3.03
CA ARG A 56 -12.85 -7.08 4.37
C ARG A 56 -12.11 -5.76 4.40
N VAL A 57 -12.82 -4.64 4.48
CA VAL A 57 -12.22 -3.30 4.60
C VAL A 57 -11.92 -2.95 6.05
N ILE A 58 -10.69 -2.52 6.33
CA ILE A 58 -10.24 -2.08 7.66
C ILE A 58 -9.61 -0.70 7.57
N ALA A 59 -10.16 0.27 8.32
CA ALA A 59 -9.51 1.55 8.50
C ALA A 59 -8.39 1.42 9.55
N VAL A 60 -7.15 1.69 9.16
CA VAL A 60 -5.98 1.68 10.06
C VAL A 60 -5.58 3.09 10.53
N GLY A 61 -6.34 4.10 10.17
CA GLY A 61 -6.19 5.48 10.63
C GLY A 61 -7.49 6.27 10.50
N PRO A 62 -7.56 7.46 11.14
CA PRO A 62 -8.73 8.32 11.10
C PRO A 62 -8.96 8.95 9.72
N ARG A 63 -10.13 9.56 9.54
CA ARG A 63 -10.40 10.42 8.37
C ARG A 63 -9.52 11.66 8.45
N MET A 64 -8.77 11.92 7.37
CA MET A 64 -7.87 13.06 7.26
C MET A 64 -7.96 13.67 5.87
N ALA A 65 -7.85 15.00 5.77
CA ALA A 65 -7.72 15.68 4.48
C ALA A 65 -6.36 15.35 3.88
N LEU A 66 -6.36 14.72 2.69
CA LEU A 66 -5.14 14.29 1.99
C LEU A 66 -4.39 15.45 1.35
N TYR A 67 -5.10 16.52 0.98
CA TYR A 67 -4.57 17.71 0.32
C TYR A 67 -4.91 18.97 1.10
N ALA A 68 -4.03 19.96 1.03
CA ALA A 68 -4.26 21.33 1.47
C ALA A 68 -3.55 22.27 0.49
N ASN A 69 -4.25 23.32 0.03
CA ASN A 69 -3.71 24.32 -0.92
C ASN A 69 -3.08 23.67 -2.18
N GLY A 70 -3.75 22.67 -2.76
CA GLY A 70 -3.27 21.95 -3.94
C GLY A 70 -2.06 21.02 -3.71
N ARG A 71 -1.53 20.94 -2.49
CA ARG A 71 -0.39 20.09 -2.15
C ARG A 71 -0.80 18.92 -1.25
N ARG A 72 -0.20 17.76 -1.50
CA ARG A 72 -0.41 16.59 -0.65
C ARG A 72 0.22 16.80 0.73
N ARG A 73 -0.55 16.54 1.78
CA ARG A 73 -0.08 16.65 3.18
C ARG A 73 0.76 15.44 3.54
N ILE A 74 1.77 15.64 4.39
CA ILE A 74 2.66 14.56 4.90
C ILE A 74 2.00 13.79 6.06
N ALA A 75 1.17 14.44 6.87
CA ALA A 75 0.56 13.83 8.05
C ALA A 75 -0.33 12.59 7.75
N PRO A 76 -1.22 12.59 6.71
CA PRO A 76 -2.02 11.41 6.39
C PRO A 76 -1.17 10.19 6.02
N PRO A 77 -0.18 10.24 5.12
CA PRO A 77 0.72 9.12 4.84
C PRO A 77 1.47 8.60 6.05
N LEU A 78 1.97 9.47 6.93
CA LEU A 78 2.63 9.07 8.18
C LEU A 78 1.67 8.31 9.09
N ARG A 79 0.47 8.85 9.31
CA ARG A 79 -0.55 8.22 10.15
C ARG A 79 -0.99 6.88 9.58
N PHE A 80 -1.15 6.79 8.25
CA PHE A 80 -1.44 5.55 7.57
C PHE A 80 -0.33 4.52 7.78
N GLY A 81 0.94 4.89 7.54
CA GLY A 81 2.10 4.03 7.75
C GLY A 81 2.17 3.49 9.19
N ALA A 82 1.96 4.36 10.20
CA ALA A 82 1.93 3.93 11.61
C ALA A 82 0.79 2.93 11.87
N GLY A 83 -0.40 3.17 11.33
CA GLY A 83 -1.54 2.26 11.43
C GLY A 83 -1.30 0.91 10.76
N VAL A 84 -0.69 0.91 9.56
CA VAL A 84 -0.29 -0.31 8.84
C VAL A 84 0.75 -1.09 9.65
N LEU A 85 1.79 -0.42 10.18
CA LEU A 85 2.81 -1.06 11.01
C LEU A 85 2.17 -1.75 12.22
N TRP A 86 1.33 -1.04 12.95
CA TRP A 86 0.65 -1.58 14.12
C TRP A 86 -0.23 -2.79 13.80
N HIS A 87 -1.01 -2.69 12.72
CA HIS A 87 -1.85 -3.78 12.26
C HIS A 87 -1.03 -5.01 11.87
N LEU A 88 0.02 -4.83 11.08
CA LEU A 88 0.86 -5.94 10.61
C LEU A 88 1.74 -6.55 11.70
N LEU A 89 2.21 -5.78 12.67
CA LEU A 89 2.92 -6.33 13.83
C LEU A 89 2.02 -7.24 14.69
N ARG A 90 0.72 -6.92 14.77
CA ARG A 90 -0.25 -7.71 15.54
C ARG A 90 -0.88 -8.85 14.77
N ARG A 91 -1.12 -8.66 13.46
CA ARG A 91 -1.92 -9.57 12.64
C ARG A 91 -1.21 -10.06 11.37
N GLY A 92 0.05 -9.67 11.13
CA GLY A 92 0.79 -10.01 9.92
C GLY A 92 0.89 -11.52 9.66
N ARG A 93 0.98 -12.33 10.71
CA ARG A 93 0.98 -13.81 10.60
C ARG A 93 -0.32 -14.42 10.05
N ARG A 94 -1.39 -13.63 9.98
CA ARG A 94 -2.66 -14.06 9.39
C ARG A 94 -2.69 -13.92 7.88
N TYR A 95 -1.69 -13.26 7.29
CA TYR A 95 -1.59 -13.02 5.85
C TYR A 95 -0.49 -13.88 5.25
N ASP A 96 -0.78 -14.44 4.09
CA ASP A 96 0.19 -15.16 3.28
C ASP A 96 0.94 -14.14 2.39
N VAL A 97 0.20 -13.11 1.94
CA VAL A 97 0.71 -12.04 1.07
C VAL A 97 0.26 -10.68 1.61
N VAL A 98 1.17 -9.72 1.62
CA VAL A 98 0.86 -8.29 1.77
C VAL A 98 1.23 -7.59 0.47
N HIS A 99 0.24 -7.03 -0.20
CA HIS A 99 0.38 -6.31 -1.47
C HIS A 99 0.20 -4.82 -1.22
N CYS A 100 1.21 -4.02 -1.47
CA CYS A 100 1.16 -2.58 -1.24
C CYS A 100 1.69 -1.78 -2.42
N SER A 101 1.22 -0.53 -2.54
CA SER A 101 1.82 0.47 -3.42
C SER A 101 3.15 0.97 -2.86
N ALA A 102 4.08 1.30 -3.74
CA ALA A 102 5.28 2.06 -3.38
C ALA A 102 4.92 3.45 -2.82
N PHE A 103 3.77 3.98 -3.19
CA PHE A 103 3.22 5.24 -2.68
C PHE A 103 1.88 5.00 -1.95
N PRO A 104 1.62 5.58 -0.76
CA PRO A 104 2.52 6.41 0.04
C PRO A 104 3.62 5.61 0.72
N TYR A 105 4.84 6.11 0.67
CA TYR A 105 6.07 5.41 1.02
C TYR A 105 6.12 4.85 2.46
N PHE A 106 5.47 5.53 3.40
CA PHE A 106 5.47 5.11 4.80
C PHE A 106 4.72 3.79 5.03
N SER A 107 3.74 3.46 4.22
CA SER A 107 3.06 2.15 4.28
C SER A 107 3.93 1.01 3.77
N LEU A 108 4.73 1.26 2.72
CA LEU A 108 5.71 0.31 2.24
C LEU A 108 6.81 0.05 3.29
N LEU A 109 7.34 1.12 3.91
CA LEU A 109 8.31 1.00 5.00
C LEU A 109 7.72 0.20 6.17
N ALA A 110 6.48 0.48 6.55
CA ALA A 110 5.76 -0.23 7.60
C ALA A 110 5.62 -1.74 7.29
N ALA A 111 5.23 -2.10 6.06
CA ALA A 111 5.11 -3.48 5.62
C ALA A 111 6.48 -4.18 5.63
N ALA A 112 7.54 -3.52 5.16
CA ALA A 112 8.90 -4.05 5.16
C ALA A 112 9.44 -4.30 6.58
N LEU A 113 9.18 -3.39 7.53
CA LEU A 113 9.57 -3.54 8.94
C LEU A 113 8.79 -4.65 9.65
N ALA A 114 7.51 -4.82 9.33
CA ALA A 114 6.67 -5.86 9.94
C ALA A 114 6.92 -7.27 9.35
N ARG A 115 7.49 -7.37 8.14
CA ARG A 115 7.67 -8.62 7.39
C ARG A 115 8.40 -9.73 8.17
N PRO A 116 9.52 -9.48 8.87
CA PRO A 116 10.23 -10.54 9.58
C PRO A 116 9.35 -11.21 10.66
N ARG A 117 8.54 -10.42 11.36
CA ARG A 117 7.60 -10.92 12.38
C ARG A 117 6.37 -11.57 11.77
N GLY A 118 5.84 -10.99 10.70
CA GLY A 118 4.62 -11.44 10.02
C GLY A 118 4.83 -12.67 9.14
N ARG A 119 6.05 -12.87 8.60
CA ARG A 119 6.43 -13.97 7.71
C ARG A 119 5.63 -14.05 6.40
N PHE A 120 4.99 -12.95 5.99
CA PHE A 120 4.25 -12.86 4.74
C PHE A 120 5.17 -12.56 3.54
N ALA A 121 4.72 -12.93 2.33
CA ALA A 121 5.34 -12.43 1.10
C ALA A 121 4.95 -10.98 0.89
N LEU A 122 5.91 -10.12 0.58
CA LEU A 122 5.66 -8.69 0.29
C LEU A 122 5.71 -8.49 -1.22
N VAL A 123 4.58 -8.05 -1.79
CA VAL A 123 4.43 -7.64 -3.19
C VAL A 123 4.28 -6.14 -3.24
N VAL A 124 4.98 -5.48 -4.15
CA VAL A 124 5.00 -4.01 -4.24
C VAL A 124 4.76 -3.57 -5.68
N ASP A 125 3.73 -2.73 -5.88
CA ASP A 125 3.51 -2.05 -7.15
C ASP A 125 4.29 -0.75 -7.19
N TRP A 126 5.17 -0.63 -8.15
CA TRP A 126 5.93 0.58 -8.45
C TRP A 126 5.22 1.33 -9.57
N LEU A 127 4.19 2.11 -9.21
CA LEU A 127 3.45 2.93 -10.17
C LEU A 127 4.26 4.14 -10.64
N GLU A 128 5.19 4.60 -9.81
CA GLU A 128 6.06 5.74 -10.10
C GLU A 128 7.46 5.51 -9.54
N VAL A 129 8.48 5.79 -10.34
CA VAL A 129 9.87 5.82 -9.87
C VAL A 129 10.22 7.27 -9.54
N TRP A 130 10.38 7.55 -8.27
CA TRP A 130 10.67 8.89 -7.82
C TRP A 130 12.12 9.26 -8.05
N SER A 131 12.34 10.33 -8.81
CA SER A 131 13.65 10.89 -9.04
C SER A 131 14.26 11.47 -7.74
N PRO A 132 15.59 11.63 -7.67
CA PRO A 132 16.24 12.30 -6.53
C PRO A 132 15.69 13.72 -6.28
N GLU A 133 15.27 14.42 -7.35
CA GLU A 133 14.66 15.76 -7.30
C GLU A 133 13.29 15.71 -6.62
N TYR A 134 12.48 14.71 -6.95
CA TYR A 134 11.17 14.51 -6.34
C TYR A 134 11.30 14.23 -4.84
N TRP A 135 12.26 13.38 -4.43
CA TRP A 135 12.54 13.11 -3.03
C TRP A 135 12.97 14.37 -2.26
N ARG A 136 13.81 15.21 -2.89
CA ARG A 136 14.22 16.49 -2.30
C ARG A 136 13.03 17.46 -2.16
N GLY A 137 12.16 17.53 -3.16
CA GLY A 137 10.95 18.35 -3.12
C GLY A 137 9.95 17.91 -2.05
N TYR A 138 9.82 16.58 -1.82
CA TYR A 138 8.84 16.00 -0.91
C TYR A 138 9.30 16.00 0.56
N LEU A 139 10.53 15.60 0.84
CA LEU A 139 11.12 15.48 2.18
C LEU A 139 12.19 16.54 2.49
N GLY A 140 12.44 17.47 1.58
CA GLY A 140 13.47 18.49 1.75
C GLY A 140 14.85 17.86 1.98
N ARG A 141 15.58 18.33 2.99
CA ARG A 141 16.93 17.83 3.33
C ARG A 141 16.96 16.35 3.72
N ALA A 142 15.84 15.76 4.12
CA ALA A 142 15.72 14.33 4.45
C ALA A 142 15.44 13.41 3.24
N GLY A 143 15.32 13.95 2.03
CA GLY A 143 15.01 13.19 0.81
C GLY A 143 15.99 12.05 0.50
N TRP A 144 17.27 12.20 0.86
CA TRP A 144 18.28 11.15 0.71
C TRP A 144 17.99 9.90 1.56
N ILE A 145 17.39 10.08 2.75
CA ILE A 145 16.98 8.96 3.62
C ILE A 145 15.87 8.16 2.95
N GLY A 146 14.84 8.84 2.43
CA GLY A 146 13.74 8.20 1.70
C GLY A 146 14.23 7.38 0.51
N ARG A 147 15.15 7.95 -0.29
CA ARG A 147 15.78 7.25 -1.42
C ARG A 147 16.53 5.99 -0.99
N ARG A 148 17.42 6.06 0.01
CA ARG A 148 18.18 4.90 0.49
C ARG A 148 17.31 3.79 1.06
N ILE A 149 16.27 4.15 1.80
CA ILE A 149 15.32 3.18 2.33
C ILE A 149 14.55 2.52 1.18
N GLY A 150 14.08 3.28 0.19
CA GLY A 150 13.41 2.77 -1.01
C GLY A 150 14.28 1.80 -1.79
N GLU A 151 15.53 2.16 -2.07
CA GLU A 151 16.47 1.29 -2.77
C GLU A 151 16.73 -0.03 -2.00
N ARG A 152 16.83 0.02 -0.66
CA ARG A 152 17.00 -1.18 0.16
C ARG A 152 15.77 -2.09 0.16
N ILE A 153 14.57 -1.52 0.22
CA ILE A 153 13.31 -2.28 0.15
C ILE A 153 13.18 -2.90 -1.23
N LEU A 154 13.49 -2.14 -2.28
CA LEU A 154 13.48 -2.58 -3.66
C LEU A 154 14.34 -3.84 -3.86
N ARG A 155 15.55 -3.84 -3.34
CA ARG A 155 16.47 -5.00 -3.43
C ARG A 155 15.96 -6.24 -2.66
N ARG A 156 15.08 -6.08 -1.68
CA ARG A 156 14.56 -7.16 -0.81
C ARG A 156 13.13 -7.59 -1.15
N SER A 157 12.38 -6.81 -1.92
CA SER A 157 11.06 -7.19 -2.41
C SER A 157 11.20 -8.04 -3.67
N ARG A 158 10.35 -9.08 -3.81
CA ARG A 158 10.25 -9.81 -5.07
C ARG A 158 9.51 -8.92 -6.05
N TYR A 159 10.13 -8.60 -7.16
CA TYR A 159 9.54 -7.87 -8.27
C TYR A 159 8.54 -8.73 -9.02
N ALA A 160 7.33 -8.23 -9.20
CA ALA A 160 6.59 -8.47 -10.42
C ALA A 160 6.96 -7.35 -11.39
N ARG A 161 7.91 -7.62 -12.28
CA ARG A 161 8.28 -6.68 -13.35
C ARG A 161 7.17 -6.72 -14.38
N GLN A 162 6.46 -5.62 -14.56
CA GLN A 162 5.63 -5.40 -15.73
C GLN A 162 6.56 -5.07 -16.90
N ASP A 163 7.19 -6.10 -17.46
CA ASP A 163 7.79 -5.99 -18.78
C ASP A 163 6.63 -5.97 -19.76
N GLY A 164 6.45 -4.88 -20.47
CA GLY A 164 5.46 -4.72 -21.54
C GLY A 164 5.72 -5.58 -22.77
N ASP A 165 6.45 -6.69 -22.61
CA ASP A 165 6.68 -7.71 -23.60
C ASP A 165 6.27 -9.09 -23.04
N GLY A 166 5.16 -9.59 -23.53
CA GLY A 166 4.49 -10.83 -23.12
C GLY A 166 5.21 -12.13 -23.45
N SER A 167 6.55 -12.21 -23.43
CA SER A 167 7.27 -13.37 -23.96
C SER A 167 8.35 -13.98 -23.09
N ARG A 168 8.28 -13.94 -21.74
CA ARG A 168 9.20 -14.77 -20.93
C ARG A 168 8.48 -15.52 -19.80
N PRO A 169 8.60 -16.88 -19.76
CA PRO A 169 8.03 -17.68 -18.70
C PRO A 169 8.76 -17.48 -17.38
N LEU A 170 7.99 -17.41 -16.29
CA LEU A 170 8.48 -17.41 -14.91
C LEU A 170 9.35 -18.64 -14.67
N ARG A 171 10.65 -18.48 -14.46
CA ARG A 171 11.50 -19.55 -13.92
C ARG A 171 11.12 -19.79 -12.46
N ARG A 172 10.90 -21.05 -12.14
CA ARG A 172 10.58 -21.61 -10.82
C ARG A 172 11.70 -21.37 -9.80
#